data_3dc48e2cf183fb7b4f1e138dffe30bd5
#
_entry.id   3dc48e2cf183fb7b4f1e138dffe30bd5
#
_cell.length_a   1.000
_cell.length_b   1.000
_cell.length_c   1.000
_cell.angle_alpha   90.00
_cell.angle_beta   90.00
_cell.angle_gamma   90.00
#
_symmetry.space_group_name_H-M   'P 1'
#
loop_
_entity.id
_entity.type
_entity.pdbx_description
1 polymer ?
#
loop_
_entity_poly.entity_id
_entity_poly.type
_entity_poly.pdbx_seq_one_letter_code
_entity_poly.pdbx_strand_id
1 'polypeptide(L)'
;EINVSEEDIVKQFETASLQLSSYRDDLHNIQNSHIQRQETTEVLGWVHRLLGKDEEPVLIVAGNPGYGKTVILKDVLVSLTDSKIPAIAIKADRYYAESVQELTEKLNLDHPLIKLVQKLRETQEMVVVIIDQIDSLSQSITSRRDYIDTYNQLIHQLRYIDGVRLIISIRTFDLNYDFEFSKFNQKQKIIVKELTEEQVRNVLMKLGLSSDNISSGLVKLLSVPNQLDIFC
;
A
#
# COMPACT_ATOMS: atom_id res chain seq x y z
N GLU A 1 -20.53 22.66 1.02
CA GLU A 1 -20.96 21.30 0.65
C GLU A 1 -20.60 21.04 -0.80
N ILE A 2 -20.06 19.85 -1.10
CA ILE A 2 -19.79 19.43 -2.48
C ILE A 2 -21.02 18.66 -2.99
N ASN A 3 -21.40 18.95 -4.24
CA ASN A 3 -22.54 18.27 -4.88
C ASN A 3 -22.05 17.18 -5.83
N VAL A 4 -21.55 16.08 -5.25
CA VAL A 4 -21.06 14.90 -5.98
C VAL A 4 -21.71 13.66 -5.39
N SER A 5 -22.15 12.74 -6.26
CA SER A 5 -22.73 11.49 -5.82
C SER A 5 -21.66 10.55 -5.23
N GLU A 6 -22.06 9.64 -4.36
CA GLU A 6 -21.18 8.60 -3.80
C GLU A 6 -20.57 7.74 -4.92
N GLU A 7 -21.38 7.33 -5.89
CA GLU A 7 -20.92 6.53 -7.03
C GLU A 7 -19.84 7.25 -7.85
N ASP A 8 -19.97 8.56 -8.05
CA ASP A 8 -18.97 9.35 -8.79
C ASP A 8 -17.66 9.47 -7.98
N ILE A 9 -17.76 9.62 -6.66
CA ILE A 9 -16.57 9.65 -5.81
C ILE A 9 -15.84 8.29 -5.86
N VAL A 10 -16.57 7.18 -5.75
CA VAL A 10 -15.98 5.83 -5.83
C VAL A 10 -15.29 5.63 -7.18
N LYS A 11 -15.90 6.01 -8.30
CA LYS A 11 -15.27 5.94 -9.64
C LYS A 11 -14.00 6.79 -9.75
N GLN A 12 -14.00 7.99 -9.16
CA GLN A 12 -12.80 8.83 -9.10
C GLN A 12 -11.69 8.14 -8.28
N PHE A 13 -12.03 7.52 -7.16
CA PHE A 13 -11.09 6.76 -6.33
C PHE A 13 -10.52 5.55 -7.05
N GLU A 14 -11.36 4.80 -7.77
CA GLU A 14 -10.92 3.69 -8.62
C GLU A 14 -9.93 4.17 -9.70
N THR A 15 -10.25 5.29 -10.37
CA THR A 15 -9.40 5.88 -11.40
C THR A 15 -8.06 6.34 -10.82
N ALA A 16 -8.07 7.04 -9.68
CA ALA A 16 -6.85 7.49 -9.00
C ALA A 16 -5.99 6.30 -8.53
N SER A 17 -6.62 5.15 -8.24
CA SER A 17 -5.96 3.93 -7.76
C SER A 17 -5.39 3.06 -8.86
N LEU A 18 -5.57 3.39 -10.15
CA LEU A 18 -5.14 2.55 -11.29
C LEU A 18 -3.65 2.17 -11.26
N GLN A 19 -2.79 3.06 -10.76
CA GLN A 19 -1.35 2.78 -10.65
C GLN A 19 -1.04 1.61 -9.68
N LEU A 20 -1.90 1.38 -8.69
CA LEU A 20 -1.77 0.25 -7.79
C LEU A 20 -2.57 -0.96 -8.27
N SER A 21 -3.84 -0.76 -8.67
CA SER A 21 -4.74 -1.85 -9.06
C SER A 21 -4.25 -2.62 -10.30
N SER A 22 -3.57 -1.92 -11.23
CA SER A 22 -2.96 -2.52 -12.42
C SER A 22 -1.54 -3.06 -12.21
N TYR A 23 -1.00 -2.96 -10.98
CA TYR A 23 0.35 -3.47 -10.70
C TYR A 23 0.39 -4.99 -10.92
N ARG A 24 1.46 -5.48 -11.58
CA ARG A 24 1.64 -6.91 -11.84
C ARG A 24 1.90 -7.68 -10.54
N ASP A 25 1.14 -8.70 -10.29
CA ASP A 25 1.20 -9.56 -9.10
C ASP A 25 1.53 -11.03 -9.42
N ASP A 26 1.43 -11.43 -10.70
CA ASP A 26 1.98 -12.68 -11.20
C ASP A 26 3.49 -12.60 -11.41
N LEU A 27 4.20 -13.69 -11.16
CA LEU A 27 5.62 -13.81 -11.46
C LEU A 27 5.86 -13.80 -12.97
N HIS A 28 7.04 -13.36 -13.38
CA HIS A 28 7.40 -13.27 -14.79
C HIS A 28 7.28 -14.64 -15.47
N ASN A 29 6.66 -14.67 -16.65
CA ASN A 29 6.47 -15.87 -17.46
C ASN A 29 5.61 -17.00 -16.84
N ILE A 30 5.02 -16.85 -15.66
CA ILE A 30 4.18 -17.87 -15.02
C ILE A 30 2.78 -17.31 -14.81
N GLN A 31 1.81 -17.76 -15.62
CA GLN A 31 0.41 -17.38 -15.40
C GLN A 31 -0.16 -18.01 -14.14
N ASN A 32 -1.04 -17.29 -13.46
CA ASN A 32 -1.68 -17.72 -12.20
C ASN A 32 -0.64 -18.09 -11.11
N SER A 33 0.45 -17.33 -11.05
CA SER A 33 1.52 -17.54 -10.08
C SER A 33 1.44 -16.62 -8.88
N HIS A 34 0.33 -15.90 -8.73
CA HIS A 34 0.12 -15.03 -7.58
C HIS A 34 0.36 -15.77 -6.26
N ILE A 35 1.16 -15.16 -5.39
CA ILE A 35 1.51 -15.74 -4.09
C ILE A 35 0.72 -15.00 -3.01
N GLN A 36 -0.26 -15.69 -2.44
CA GLN A 36 -1.00 -15.14 -1.31
C GLN A 36 -0.08 -14.90 -0.12
N ARG A 37 -0.23 -13.74 0.51
CA ARG A 37 0.58 -13.31 1.63
C ARG A 37 -0.25 -13.26 2.91
N GLN A 38 0.31 -13.77 4.01
CA GLN A 38 -0.31 -13.68 5.32
C GLN A 38 -0.49 -12.22 5.75
N GLU A 39 0.46 -11.37 5.40
CA GLU A 39 0.41 -9.94 5.71
C GLU A 39 -0.81 -9.25 5.09
N THR A 40 -1.31 -9.69 3.93
CA THR A 40 -2.59 -9.19 3.37
C THR A 40 -3.75 -9.45 4.32
N THR A 41 -3.84 -10.66 4.88
CA THR A 41 -4.87 -11.02 5.86
C THR A 41 -4.72 -10.20 7.16
N GLU A 42 -3.50 -9.97 7.60
CA GLU A 42 -3.23 -9.17 8.81
C GLU A 42 -3.65 -7.70 8.60
N VAL A 43 -3.37 -7.11 7.43
CA VAL A 43 -3.80 -5.74 7.07
C VAL A 43 -5.32 -5.66 7.04
N LEU A 44 -6.00 -6.58 6.36
CA LEU A 44 -7.47 -6.62 6.32
C LEU A 44 -8.07 -6.82 7.70
N GLY A 45 -7.49 -7.69 8.54
CA GLY A 45 -7.88 -7.86 9.93
C GLY A 45 -7.78 -6.57 10.73
N TRP A 46 -6.74 -5.76 10.50
CA TRP A 46 -6.60 -4.45 11.11
C TRP A 46 -7.65 -3.45 10.59
N VAL A 47 -7.96 -3.45 9.30
CA VAL A 47 -8.99 -2.57 8.72
C VAL A 47 -10.35 -2.80 9.37
N HIS A 48 -10.75 -4.06 9.53
CA HIS A 48 -12.07 -4.42 10.07
C HIS A 48 -12.15 -4.37 11.60
N ARG A 49 -11.04 -4.22 12.28
CA ARG A 49 -10.99 -4.16 13.73
C ARG A 49 -11.57 -2.84 14.26
N LEU A 50 -12.28 -2.90 15.36
CA LEU A 50 -12.64 -1.69 16.12
C LEU A 50 -11.37 -1.11 16.74
N LEU A 51 -11.11 0.15 16.47
CA LEU A 51 -10.01 0.87 17.10
C LEU A 51 -10.42 1.35 18.50
N GLY A 52 -9.50 1.26 19.45
CA GLY A 52 -9.67 1.87 20.77
C GLY A 52 -9.70 3.41 20.67
N LYS A 53 -10.22 4.09 21.70
CA LYS A 53 -10.34 5.56 21.72
C LYS A 53 -9.01 6.31 21.52
N ASP A 54 -7.91 5.71 21.97
CA ASP A 54 -6.57 6.29 21.92
C ASP A 54 -5.72 5.70 20.76
N GLU A 55 -6.31 4.82 19.95
CA GLU A 55 -5.60 4.23 18.80
C GLU A 55 -5.71 5.12 17.57
N GLU A 56 -4.57 5.43 16.98
CA GLU A 56 -4.55 6.16 15.71
C GLU A 56 -4.99 5.25 14.54
N PRO A 57 -5.76 5.81 13.58
CA PRO A 57 -6.23 5.05 12.42
C PRO A 57 -5.13 4.91 11.34
N VAL A 58 -3.88 4.67 11.76
CA VAL A 58 -2.70 4.59 10.88
C VAL A 58 -1.99 3.26 11.08
N LEU A 59 -1.88 2.49 10.00
CA LEU A 59 -1.10 1.26 9.94
C LEU A 59 0.09 1.43 9.01
N ILE A 60 1.26 1.04 9.48
CA ILE A 60 2.49 1.02 8.68
C ILE A 60 2.75 -0.41 8.16
N VAL A 61 2.89 -0.55 6.85
CA VAL A 61 3.34 -1.79 6.20
C VAL A 61 4.81 -1.61 5.85
N ALA A 62 5.69 -2.12 6.71
CA ALA A 62 7.13 -1.95 6.58
C ALA A 62 7.80 -3.23 6.05
N GLY A 63 8.83 -3.08 5.23
CA GLY A 63 9.59 -4.22 4.73
C GLY A 63 10.73 -3.79 3.81
N ASN A 64 11.69 -4.67 3.60
CA ASN A 64 12.83 -4.39 2.73
C ASN A 64 12.41 -4.19 1.26
N PRO A 65 13.26 -3.56 0.43
CA PRO A 65 13.03 -3.49 -1.01
C PRO A 65 12.83 -4.89 -1.60
N GLY A 66 11.87 -5.02 -2.54
CA GLY A 66 11.61 -6.30 -3.22
C GLY A 66 10.80 -7.34 -2.43
N TYR A 67 10.37 -7.04 -1.20
CA TYR A 67 9.60 -7.97 -0.35
C TYR A 67 8.11 -8.06 -0.70
N GLY A 68 7.63 -7.31 -1.70
CA GLY A 68 6.27 -7.42 -2.21
C GLY A 68 5.23 -6.54 -1.51
N LYS A 69 5.64 -5.45 -0.82
CA LYS A 69 4.71 -4.50 -0.17
C LYS A 69 3.60 -4.01 -1.11
N THR A 70 3.96 -3.61 -2.32
CA THR A 70 3.02 -3.11 -3.34
C THR A 70 1.99 -4.17 -3.74
N VAL A 71 2.40 -5.44 -3.86
CA VAL A 71 1.49 -6.57 -4.17
C VAL A 71 0.51 -6.78 -3.01
N ILE A 72 1.00 -6.79 -1.77
CA ILE A 72 0.14 -6.89 -0.58
C ILE A 72 -0.89 -5.77 -0.56
N LEU A 73 -0.49 -4.52 -0.84
CA LEU A 73 -1.43 -3.40 -0.86
C LEU A 73 -2.41 -3.46 -2.03
N LYS A 74 -2.01 -4.01 -3.19
CA LYS A 74 -2.93 -4.31 -4.29
C LYS A 74 -3.99 -5.33 -3.85
N ASP A 75 -3.58 -6.44 -3.24
CA ASP A 75 -4.50 -7.47 -2.75
C ASP A 75 -5.49 -6.90 -1.73
N VAL A 76 -5.01 -6.03 -0.84
CA VAL A 76 -5.86 -5.31 0.12
C VAL A 76 -6.87 -4.44 -0.63
N LEU A 77 -6.43 -3.63 -1.61
CA LEU A 77 -7.31 -2.77 -2.40
C LEU A 77 -8.40 -3.57 -3.13
N VAL A 78 -8.03 -4.69 -3.77
CA VAL A 78 -8.98 -5.58 -4.45
C VAL A 78 -10.00 -6.12 -3.45
N SER A 79 -9.56 -6.62 -2.29
CA SER A 79 -10.44 -7.16 -1.26
C SER A 79 -11.41 -6.10 -0.69
N LEU A 80 -10.96 -4.84 -0.55
CA LEU A 80 -11.81 -3.73 -0.14
C LEU A 80 -12.87 -3.41 -1.19
N THR A 81 -12.47 -3.38 -2.47
CA THR A 81 -13.38 -3.16 -3.61
C THR A 81 -14.46 -4.25 -3.67
N ASP A 82 -14.07 -5.52 -3.57
CA ASP A 82 -14.99 -6.66 -3.55
C ASP A 82 -15.98 -6.59 -2.37
N SER A 83 -15.52 -6.07 -1.24
CA SER A 83 -16.32 -5.86 -0.03
C SER A 83 -17.13 -4.56 -0.06
N LYS A 84 -17.05 -3.77 -1.15
CA LYS A 84 -17.70 -2.46 -1.33
C LYS A 84 -17.32 -1.43 -0.27
N ILE A 85 -16.11 -1.52 0.25
CA ILE A 85 -15.53 -0.52 1.15
C ILE A 85 -14.81 0.52 0.29
N PRO A 86 -15.24 1.81 0.30
CA PRO A 86 -14.59 2.84 -0.47
C PRO A 86 -13.11 2.95 -0.11
N ALA A 87 -12.25 2.86 -1.11
CA ALA A 87 -10.81 2.94 -0.94
C ALA A 87 -10.14 3.73 -2.06
N ILE A 88 -9.12 4.50 -1.72
CA ILE A 88 -8.23 5.16 -2.69
C ILE A 88 -6.79 4.75 -2.39
N ALA A 89 -6.03 4.46 -3.44
CA ALA A 89 -4.62 4.11 -3.33
C ALA A 89 -3.74 5.09 -4.12
N ILE A 90 -2.78 5.69 -3.44
CA ILE A 90 -1.86 6.70 -3.96
C ILE A 90 -0.45 6.11 -3.96
N LYS A 91 0.17 5.97 -5.14
CA LYS A 91 1.57 5.60 -5.26
C LYS A 91 2.45 6.85 -5.17
N ALA A 92 3.08 7.08 -4.01
CA ALA A 92 3.86 8.29 -3.76
C ALA A 92 5.06 8.45 -4.72
N ASP A 93 5.61 7.35 -5.24
CA ASP A 93 6.66 7.33 -6.26
C ASP A 93 6.19 7.82 -7.65
N ARG A 94 4.89 8.06 -7.85
CA ARG A 94 4.29 8.55 -9.09
C ARG A 94 3.68 9.94 -8.96
N TYR A 95 3.30 10.33 -7.76
CA TYR A 95 2.57 11.56 -7.50
C TYR A 95 3.36 12.50 -6.58
N TYR A 96 4.44 13.09 -7.09
CA TYR A 96 5.18 14.15 -6.39
C TYR A 96 4.38 15.45 -6.49
N ALA A 97 4.01 16.04 -5.35
CA ALA A 97 3.20 17.26 -5.28
C ALA A 97 3.69 18.20 -4.18
N GLU A 98 3.72 19.50 -4.44
CA GLU A 98 4.14 20.53 -3.51
C GLU A 98 3.02 21.00 -2.59
N SER A 99 1.79 20.56 -2.86
CA SER A 99 0.61 20.84 -2.04
C SER A 99 -0.45 19.75 -2.17
N VAL A 100 -1.34 19.65 -1.16
CA VAL A 100 -2.49 18.71 -1.21
C VAL A 100 -3.43 19.04 -2.37
N GLN A 101 -3.52 20.33 -2.77
CA GLN A 101 -4.30 20.71 -3.92
C GLN A 101 -3.69 20.18 -5.22
N GLU A 102 -2.39 20.37 -5.44
CA GLU A 102 -1.68 19.83 -6.60
C GLU A 102 -1.78 18.29 -6.65
N LEU A 103 -1.69 17.62 -5.50
CA LEU A 103 -1.89 16.17 -5.41
C LEU A 103 -3.30 15.79 -5.87
N THR A 104 -4.33 16.54 -5.44
CA THR A 104 -5.72 16.35 -5.87
C THR A 104 -5.87 16.45 -7.39
N GLU A 105 -5.25 17.48 -8.00
CA GLU A 105 -5.26 17.69 -9.45
C GLU A 105 -4.53 16.54 -10.19
N LYS A 106 -3.37 16.11 -9.70
CA LYS A 106 -2.60 14.99 -10.27
C LYS A 106 -3.34 13.65 -10.16
N LEU A 107 -4.13 13.46 -9.12
CA LEU A 107 -5.02 12.31 -8.95
C LEU A 107 -6.28 12.40 -9.82
N ASN A 108 -6.46 13.51 -10.56
CA ASN A 108 -7.64 13.81 -11.39
C ASN A 108 -8.96 13.71 -10.60
N LEU A 109 -8.96 14.29 -9.39
CA LEU A 109 -10.14 14.38 -8.54
C LEU A 109 -10.82 15.74 -8.76
N ASP A 110 -12.15 15.77 -8.87
CA ASP A 110 -12.94 16.99 -9.11
C ASP A 110 -12.97 17.93 -7.90
N HIS A 111 -12.71 17.38 -6.70
CA HIS A 111 -12.70 18.12 -5.44
C HIS A 111 -11.52 17.68 -4.56
N PRO A 112 -11.11 18.51 -3.57
CA PRO A 112 -10.06 18.13 -2.62
C PRO A 112 -10.32 16.78 -1.99
N LEU A 113 -9.32 15.88 -1.99
CA LEU A 113 -9.43 14.51 -1.49
C LEU A 113 -10.07 14.45 -0.10
N ILE A 114 -9.68 15.37 0.80
CA ILE A 114 -10.25 15.46 2.15
C ILE A 114 -11.78 15.65 2.10
N LYS A 115 -12.28 16.50 1.19
CA LYS A 115 -13.70 16.76 1.04
C LYS A 115 -14.47 15.56 0.49
N LEU A 116 -13.88 14.84 -0.45
CA LEU A 116 -14.45 13.61 -0.99
C LEU A 116 -14.52 12.50 0.08
N VAL A 117 -13.46 12.35 0.88
CA VAL A 117 -13.45 11.41 2.00
C VAL A 117 -14.50 11.78 3.06
N GLN A 118 -14.59 13.06 3.42
CA GLN A 118 -15.64 13.54 4.35
C GLN A 118 -17.05 13.26 3.82
N LYS A 119 -17.27 13.47 2.52
CA LYS A 119 -18.56 13.22 1.88
C LYS A 119 -18.94 11.74 1.90
N LEU A 120 -18.01 10.84 1.59
CA LEU A 120 -18.23 9.41 1.70
C LEU A 120 -18.54 8.98 3.15
N ARG A 121 -17.91 9.61 4.13
CA ARG A 121 -18.15 9.32 5.55
C ARG A 121 -19.54 9.74 6.07
N GLU A 122 -20.30 10.51 5.30
CA GLU A 122 -21.71 10.80 5.64
C GLU A 122 -22.61 9.56 5.49
N THR A 123 -22.27 8.61 4.62
CA THR A 123 -23.07 7.42 4.27
C THR A 123 -22.35 6.11 4.53
N GLN A 124 -21.04 6.09 4.43
CA GLN A 124 -20.21 4.90 4.58
C GLN A 124 -19.62 4.79 5.99
N GLU A 125 -19.62 3.61 6.59
CA GLU A 125 -19.05 3.38 7.93
C GLU A 125 -17.52 3.53 7.95
N MET A 126 -16.87 3.36 6.80
CA MET A 126 -15.41 3.38 6.68
C MET A 126 -14.98 3.87 5.31
N VAL A 127 -13.85 4.56 5.26
CA VAL A 127 -13.10 4.86 4.03
C VAL A 127 -11.62 4.53 4.26
N VAL A 128 -11.00 3.83 3.32
CA VAL A 128 -9.59 3.44 3.42
C VAL A 128 -8.74 4.27 2.46
N VAL A 129 -7.65 4.83 2.96
CA VAL A 129 -6.65 5.52 2.13
C VAL A 129 -5.33 4.78 2.24
N ILE A 130 -4.82 4.33 1.10
CA ILE A 130 -3.56 3.60 0.97
C ILE A 130 -2.53 4.55 0.36
N ILE A 131 -1.36 4.67 0.99
CA ILE A 131 -0.20 5.42 0.46
C ILE A 131 0.95 4.44 0.29
N ASP A 132 1.27 4.11 -0.96
CA ASP A 132 2.34 3.17 -1.28
C ASP A 132 3.65 3.90 -1.56
N GLN A 133 4.77 3.36 -1.02
CA GLN A 133 6.15 3.83 -1.22
C GLN A 133 6.39 5.29 -0.80
N ILE A 134 5.94 5.69 0.40
CA ILE A 134 6.14 7.06 0.91
C ILE A 134 7.63 7.43 1.03
N ASP A 135 8.50 6.44 1.24
CA ASP A 135 9.95 6.59 1.30
C ASP A 135 10.57 7.10 -0.02
N SER A 136 9.90 6.92 -1.15
CA SER A 136 10.36 7.45 -2.44
C SER A 136 10.49 8.97 -2.46
N LEU A 137 9.73 9.66 -1.62
CA LEU A 137 9.72 11.13 -1.53
C LEU A 137 11.04 11.68 -1.01
N SER A 138 11.77 10.95 -0.15
CA SER A 138 13.09 11.37 0.36
C SER A 138 14.24 10.99 -0.57
N GLN A 139 14.02 10.04 -1.49
CA GLN A 139 15.08 9.50 -2.37
C GLN A 139 15.20 10.21 -3.73
N SER A 140 14.28 11.11 -4.07
CA SER A 140 14.37 11.84 -5.32
C SER A 140 15.59 12.77 -5.31
N ILE A 141 16.36 12.81 -6.41
CA ILE A 141 17.54 13.67 -6.60
C ILE A 141 17.18 15.15 -6.39
N THR A 142 15.94 15.50 -6.57
CA THR A 142 15.34 16.81 -6.30
C THR A 142 14.47 16.77 -5.05
N SER A 143 14.86 16.00 -4.00
CA SER A 143 14.04 15.85 -2.80
C SER A 143 13.68 17.22 -2.24
N ARG A 144 12.56 17.76 -2.71
CA ARG A 144 11.96 18.94 -2.15
C ARG A 144 11.26 18.49 -0.89
N ARG A 145 11.61 19.09 0.21
CA ARG A 145 10.95 18.88 1.50
C ARG A 145 9.44 19.05 1.39
N ASP A 146 9.01 19.90 0.46
CA ASP A 146 7.61 20.18 0.15
C ASP A 146 6.80 18.91 -0.20
N TYR A 147 7.38 17.93 -0.89
CA TYR A 147 6.68 16.68 -1.20
C TYR A 147 6.37 15.85 0.05
N ILE A 148 7.33 15.73 0.95
CA ILE A 148 7.15 15.02 2.22
C ILE A 148 6.14 15.77 3.08
N ASP A 149 6.23 17.09 3.12
CA ASP A 149 5.33 17.95 3.90
C ASP A 149 3.88 17.84 3.38
N THR A 150 3.69 17.76 2.05
CA THR A 150 2.38 17.54 1.43
C THR A 150 1.73 16.23 1.92
N TYR A 151 2.45 15.13 1.86
CA TYR A 151 1.92 13.85 2.33
C TYR A 151 1.74 13.81 3.85
N ASN A 152 2.63 14.45 4.62
CA ASN A 152 2.46 14.60 6.07
C ASN A 152 1.20 15.41 6.40
N GLN A 153 0.95 16.50 5.68
CA GLN A 153 -0.28 17.30 5.83
C GLN A 153 -1.53 16.47 5.50
N LEU A 154 -1.50 15.72 4.40
CA LEU A 154 -2.60 14.84 3.99
C LEU A 154 -2.88 13.80 5.08
N ILE A 155 -1.87 13.06 5.54
CA ILE A 155 -1.99 12.06 6.60
C ILE A 155 -2.53 12.71 7.89
N HIS A 156 -2.01 13.89 8.25
CA HIS A 156 -2.46 14.61 9.43
C HIS A 156 -3.95 15.00 9.35
N GLN A 157 -4.42 15.45 8.19
CA GLN A 157 -5.83 15.83 8.03
C GLN A 157 -6.75 14.61 8.03
N LEU A 158 -6.37 13.54 7.32
CA LEU A 158 -7.18 12.33 7.20
C LEU A 158 -7.36 11.58 8.53
N ARG A 159 -6.33 11.52 9.37
CA ARG A 159 -6.39 10.76 10.63
C ARG A 159 -7.42 11.29 11.63
N TYR A 160 -7.87 12.54 11.48
CA TYR A 160 -8.89 13.13 12.34
C TYR A 160 -10.32 12.98 11.80
N ILE A 161 -10.50 12.38 10.64
CA ILE A 161 -11.81 12.05 10.12
C ILE A 161 -12.22 10.69 10.70
N ASP A 162 -13.29 10.69 11.49
CA ASP A 162 -13.78 9.45 12.08
C ASP A 162 -14.13 8.41 11.01
N GLY A 163 -13.82 7.13 11.26
CA GLY A 163 -14.02 6.02 10.32
C GLY A 163 -13.06 5.98 9.14
N VAL A 164 -12.06 6.85 9.07
CA VAL A 164 -10.96 6.71 8.09
C VAL A 164 -9.93 5.71 8.59
N ARG A 165 -9.36 4.92 7.68
CA ARG A 165 -8.21 4.03 7.90
C ARG A 165 -7.10 4.41 6.94
N LEU A 166 -5.91 4.64 7.46
CA LEU A 166 -4.71 4.97 6.67
C LEU A 166 -3.75 3.79 6.68
N ILE A 167 -3.36 3.34 5.51
CA ILE A 167 -2.36 2.28 5.33
C ILE A 167 -1.19 2.88 4.56
N ILE A 168 0.02 2.86 5.13
CA ILE A 168 1.19 3.49 4.56
C ILE A 168 2.30 2.45 4.40
N SER A 169 2.78 2.24 3.17
CA SER A 169 3.96 1.40 2.97
C SER A 169 5.25 2.21 2.99
N ILE A 170 6.27 1.62 3.59
CA ILE A 170 7.60 2.22 3.75
C ILE A 170 8.68 1.14 3.80
N ARG A 171 9.90 1.47 3.40
CA ARG A 171 11.05 0.59 3.61
C ARG A 171 11.46 0.59 5.07
N THR A 172 11.84 -0.58 5.58
CA THR A 172 12.29 -0.72 6.98
C THR A 172 13.49 0.17 7.29
N PHE A 173 14.41 0.35 6.33
CA PHE A 173 15.57 1.23 6.50
C PHE A 173 15.11 2.68 6.71
N ASP A 174 14.26 3.20 5.83
CA ASP A 174 13.79 4.60 5.90
C ASP A 174 12.95 4.83 7.17
N LEU A 175 12.11 3.85 7.56
CA LEU A 175 11.36 3.91 8.81
C LEU A 175 12.26 4.06 10.04
N ASN A 176 13.43 3.42 10.05
CA ASN A 176 14.32 3.40 11.20
C ASN A 176 15.33 4.56 11.22
N TYR A 177 15.78 5.02 10.07
CA TYR A 177 16.94 5.90 9.96
C TYR A 177 16.66 7.24 9.26
N ASP A 178 15.56 7.37 8.53
CA ASP A 178 15.17 8.65 7.95
C ASP A 178 14.48 9.53 8.99
N PHE A 179 14.95 10.76 9.14
CA PHE A 179 14.45 11.70 10.16
C PHE A 179 12.95 11.99 10.00
N GLU A 180 12.49 12.13 8.74
CA GLU A 180 11.09 12.49 8.44
C GLU A 180 10.14 11.31 8.68
N PHE A 181 10.61 10.07 8.50
CA PHE A 181 9.77 8.88 8.62
C PHE A 181 9.90 8.13 9.93
N SER A 182 10.95 8.39 10.72
CA SER A 182 11.16 7.75 12.02
C SER A 182 9.99 7.97 13.01
N LYS A 183 9.22 9.06 12.85
CA LYS A 183 7.99 9.33 13.61
C LYS A 183 6.92 8.25 13.45
N PHE A 184 6.92 7.52 12.33
CA PHE A 184 6.01 6.40 12.10
C PHE A 184 6.39 5.14 12.89
N ASN A 185 7.59 5.08 13.49
CA ASN A 185 8.00 3.93 14.30
C ASN A 185 7.11 3.68 15.52
N GLN A 186 6.43 4.70 16.01
CA GLN A 186 5.50 4.59 17.14
C GLN A 186 4.12 4.11 16.73
N LYS A 187 3.83 4.04 15.42
CA LYS A 187 2.54 3.58 14.88
C LYS A 187 2.47 2.06 14.88
N GLN A 188 1.25 1.55 14.81
CA GLN A 188 1.03 0.13 14.59
C GLN A 188 1.63 -0.27 13.26
N LYS A 189 2.29 -1.43 13.21
CA LYS A 189 2.99 -1.88 12.02
C LYS A 189 2.86 -3.38 11.76
N ILE A 190 2.84 -3.72 10.49
CA ILE A 190 3.00 -5.08 9.98
C ILE A 190 4.33 -5.11 9.23
N ILE A 191 5.19 -6.06 9.61
CA ILE A 191 6.50 -6.23 8.96
C ILE A 191 6.39 -7.31 7.90
N VAL A 192 6.59 -6.89 6.65
CA VAL A 192 6.59 -7.80 5.50
C VAL A 192 7.86 -8.64 5.51
N LYS A 193 7.67 -9.95 5.51
CA LYS A 193 8.74 -10.95 5.58
C LYS A 193 9.11 -11.46 4.18
N GLU A 194 10.17 -12.24 4.12
CA GLU A 194 10.51 -13.06 2.97
C GLU A 194 9.43 -14.13 2.74
N LEU A 195 9.42 -14.71 1.55
CA LEU A 195 8.60 -15.90 1.25
C LEU A 195 9.08 -17.08 2.09
N THR A 196 8.15 -17.94 2.47
CA THR A 196 8.50 -19.20 3.11
C THR A 196 9.17 -20.14 2.12
N GLU A 197 9.97 -21.08 2.62
CA GLU A 197 10.58 -22.11 1.79
C GLU A 197 9.53 -22.90 0.99
N GLU A 198 8.37 -23.17 1.59
CA GLU A 198 7.26 -23.85 0.93
C GLU A 198 6.72 -23.03 -0.25
N GLN A 199 6.52 -21.73 -0.07
CA GLN A 199 6.06 -20.83 -1.15
C GLN A 199 7.06 -20.82 -2.31
N VAL A 200 8.35 -20.71 -2.03
CA VAL A 200 9.41 -20.76 -3.05
C VAL A 200 9.40 -22.09 -3.78
N ARG A 201 9.40 -23.22 -3.05
CA ARG A 201 9.41 -24.56 -3.66
C ARG A 201 8.16 -24.80 -4.52
N ASN A 202 7.00 -24.34 -4.10
CA ASN A 202 5.76 -24.44 -4.88
C ASN A 202 5.87 -23.70 -6.24
N VAL A 203 6.50 -22.53 -6.27
CA VAL A 203 6.76 -21.82 -7.53
C VAL A 203 7.75 -22.59 -8.39
N LEU A 204 8.84 -23.06 -7.82
CA LEU A 204 9.87 -23.81 -8.57
C LEU A 204 9.32 -25.12 -9.16
N MET A 205 8.41 -25.79 -8.45
CA MET A 205 7.70 -26.97 -8.99
C MET A 205 6.81 -26.60 -10.18
N LYS A 206 6.14 -25.44 -10.17
CA LYS A 206 5.37 -24.95 -11.33
C LYS A 206 6.27 -24.70 -12.56
N LEU A 207 7.53 -24.37 -12.36
CA LEU A 207 8.55 -24.26 -13.42
C LEU A 207 9.12 -25.63 -13.88
N GLY A 208 8.66 -26.75 -13.31
CA GLY A 208 9.15 -28.09 -13.66
C GLY A 208 10.48 -28.45 -12.97
N LEU A 209 10.91 -27.67 -11.98
CA LEU A 209 12.14 -27.98 -11.21
C LEU A 209 11.79 -28.93 -10.06
N SER A 210 12.48 -30.07 -9.99
CA SER A 210 12.28 -31.01 -8.89
C SER A 210 12.85 -30.47 -7.59
N SER A 211 12.09 -30.59 -6.50
CA SER A 211 12.46 -30.08 -5.18
C SER A 211 13.79 -30.61 -4.66
N ASP A 212 14.17 -31.87 -5.06
CA ASP A 212 15.31 -32.58 -4.55
C ASP A 212 16.67 -32.07 -5.07
N ASN A 213 16.61 -31.32 -6.19
CA ASN A 213 17.81 -30.77 -6.84
C ASN A 213 18.07 -29.31 -6.49
N ILE A 214 17.22 -28.68 -5.64
CA ILE A 214 17.33 -27.28 -5.31
C ILE A 214 18.06 -27.11 -3.98
N SER A 215 19.24 -26.46 -4.03
CA SER A 215 20.03 -26.21 -2.83
C SER A 215 19.30 -25.25 -1.88
N SER A 216 19.51 -25.43 -0.57
CA SER A 216 18.96 -24.51 0.46
C SER A 216 19.44 -23.05 0.27
N GLY A 217 20.65 -22.88 -0.25
CA GLY A 217 21.20 -21.55 -0.59
C GLY A 217 20.40 -20.84 -1.70
N LEU A 218 19.98 -21.59 -2.74
CA LEU A 218 19.14 -21.05 -3.82
C LEU A 218 17.74 -20.72 -3.29
N VAL A 219 17.14 -21.60 -2.50
CA VAL A 219 15.83 -21.33 -1.89
C VAL A 219 15.87 -20.06 -1.04
N LYS A 220 16.93 -19.87 -0.24
CA LYS A 220 17.11 -18.68 0.58
C LYS A 220 17.28 -17.41 -0.28
N LEU A 221 18.00 -17.48 -1.40
CA LEU A 221 18.11 -16.34 -2.33
C LEU A 221 16.74 -15.98 -2.93
N LEU A 222 15.97 -16.99 -3.33
CA LEU A 222 14.66 -16.84 -3.96
C LEU A 222 13.53 -16.55 -2.96
N SER A 223 13.80 -16.52 -1.66
CA SER A 223 12.82 -16.12 -0.65
C SER A 223 12.45 -14.63 -0.75
N VAL A 224 13.28 -13.82 -1.40
CA VAL A 224 12.95 -12.45 -1.73
C VAL A 224 12.07 -12.42 -3.00
N PRO A 225 10.79 -11.98 -2.94
CA PRO A 225 9.87 -12.06 -4.08
C PRO A 225 10.43 -11.49 -5.38
N ASN A 226 11.13 -10.36 -5.32
CA ASN A 226 11.74 -9.77 -6.52
C ASN A 226 12.84 -10.64 -7.13
N GLN A 227 13.61 -11.38 -6.32
CA GLN A 227 14.63 -12.31 -6.82
C GLN A 227 13.96 -13.53 -7.48
N LEU A 228 12.88 -14.01 -6.88
CA LEU A 228 12.09 -15.10 -7.46
C LEU A 228 11.46 -14.70 -8.80
N ASP A 229 10.91 -13.48 -8.90
CA ASP A 229 10.33 -12.95 -10.12
C ASP A 229 11.36 -12.82 -11.26
N ILE A 230 12.59 -12.38 -10.95
CA ILE A 230 13.67 -12.29 -11.93
C ILE A 230 14.14 -13.68 -12.37
N PHE A 231 14.09 -14.67 -11.48
CA PHE A 231 14.50 -16.04 -11.76
C PHE A 231 13.52 -16.77 -12.69
N CYS A 232 12.21 -16.43 -12.63
CA CYS A 232 11.14 -17.04 -13.43
C CYS A 232 11.12 -16.51 -14.86
#